data_f2045f46687c31b4d4778291c8949acb
#
_entry.id   f2045f46687c31b4d4778291c8949acb
#
_cell.length_a   1.000
_cell.length_b   1.000
_cell.length_c   1.000
_cell.angle_alpha   90.00
_cell.angle_beta   90.00
_cell.angle_gamma   90.00
#
_symmetry.space_group_name_H-M   'P 1'
#
loop_
_entity.id
_entity.type
_entity.pdbx_description
1 polymer ?
#
loop_
_entity_poly.entity_id
_entity_poly.type
_entity_poly.pdbx_seq_one_letter_code
_entity_poly.pdbx_strand_id
1 'polypeptide(L)'
;IIFSSIVAGLPRAIGQAFEGARQGDINLVMLLSIALVAVAAIAFIVWIERGQRRITVNYAKRQQGRKMVQGQASYLPMKINQAGVIPAIFASSLLLFPASASTWFGQGEGFEWLQEIALALGPGQPLYVILFSVLIAFFCFFYTALQFDPKEISENLRRSGAYMPGIRPGDQTADYIDGVMTRLTVWGSGYLILVCLMPQFLIVSANVPFYLGGTSLLICVVVVMDFMAQVQSHLMSHQYESLLKKANLKGYGGNPLGGR
;
A
#
# COMPACT_ATOMS: atom_id res chain seq x y z
N ILE A 1 -9.41 -4.33 12.65
CA ILE A 1 -9.44 -5.70 13.21
C ILE A 1 -8.14 -6.43 12.88
N ILE A 2 -7.76 -6.61 11.60
CA ILE A 2 -6.53 -7.33 11.19
C ILE A 2 -5.28 -6.70 11.81
N PHE A 3 -5.12 -5.38 11.74
CA PHE A 3 -4.02 -4.67 12.36
C PHE A 3 -3.94 -4.89 13.87
N SER A 4 -5.07 -4.83 14.57
CA SER A 4 -5.12 -5.05 16.01
C SER A 4 -4.66 -6.45 16.42
N SER A 5 -5.04 -7.49 15.66
CA SER A 5 -4.61 -8.86 15.92
C SER A 5 -3.10 -9.05 15.68
N ILE A 6 -2.54 -8.38 14.67
CA ILE A 6 -1.09 -8.42 14.38
C ILE A 6 -0.32 -7.73 15.50
N VAL A 7 -0.76 -6.52 15.90
CA VAL A 7 -0.09 -5.76 16.97
C VAL A 7 -0.18 -6.48 18.32
N ALA A 8 -1.30 -7.15 18.61
CA ALA A 8 -1.43 -7.98 19.82
C ALA A 8 -0.47 -9.18 19.84
N GLY A 9 -0.07 -9.68 18.67
CA GLY A 9 0.93 -10.77 18.54
C GLY A 9 2.39 -10.31 18.71
N LEU A 10 2.68 -9.02 18.49
CA LEU A 10 4.05 -8.48 18.54
C LEU A 10 4.78 -8.71 19.87
N PRO A 11 4.17 -8.40 21.05
CA PRO A 11 4.87 -8.62 22.32
C PRO A 11 5.26 -10.08 22.54
N ARG A 12 4.38 -11.00 22.11
CA ARG A 12 4.64 -12.44 22.21
C ARG A 12 5.78 -12.87 21.28
N ALA A 13 5.82 -12.38 20.06
CA ALA A 13 6.88 -12.65 19.09
C ALA A 13 8.25 -12.14 19.59
N ILE A 14 8.27 -10.93 20.17
CA ILE A 14 9.48 -10.36 20.77
C ILE A 14 9.92 -11.19 21.99
N GLY A 15 8.99 -11.58 22.87
CA GLY A 15 9.27 -12.42 24.02
C GLY A 15 9.91 -13.77 23.62
N GLN A 16 9.37 -14.43 22.62
CA GLN A 16 9.91 -15.68 22.08
C GLN A 16 11.31 -15.52 21.49
N ALA A 17 11.59 -14.39 20.80
CA ALA A 17 12.91 -14.10 20.28
C ALA A 17 13.94 -13.91 21.42
N PHE A 18 13.56 -13.25 22.52
CA PHE A 18 14.41 -13.10 23.70
C PHE A 18 14.63 -14.41 24.45
N GLU A 19 13.58 -15.23 24.56
CA GLU A 19 13.71 -16.57 25.19
C GLU A 19 14.63 -17.49 24.37
N GLY A 20 14.53 -17.50 23.03
CA GLY A 20 15.44 -18.23 22.17
C GLY A 20 16.89 -17.76 22.29
N ALA A 21 17.10 -16.45 22.45
CA ALA A 21 18.44 -15.90 22.70
C ALA A 21 18.97 -16.31 24.08
N ARG A 22 18.11 -16.42 25.10
CA ARG A 22 18.48 -16.83 26.45
C ARG A 22 18.78 -18.33 26.55
N GLN A 23 18.11 -19.16 25.76
CA GLN A 23 18.31 -20.61 25.70
C GLN A 23 19.57 -21.00 24.91
N GLY A 24 20.20 -20.03 24.23
CA GLY A 24 21.40 -20.25 23.43
C GLY A 24 21.16 -20.74 22.01
N ASP A 25 19.89 -20.89 21.61
CA ASP A 25 19.51 -21.28 20.25
C ASP A 25 19.79 -20.17 19.22
N ILE A 26 19.78 -18.92 19.69
CA ILE A 26 20.02 -17.73 18.85
C ILE A 26 21.22 -16.95 19.40
N ASN A 27 22.27 -16.83 18.60
CA ASN A 27 23.44 -16.04 18.97
C ASN A 27 23.09 -14.54 19.03
N LEU A 28 23.68 -13.77 19.94
CA LEU A 28 23.46 -12.33 20.07
C LEU A 28 23.70 -11.59 18.75
N VAL A 29 24.71 -12.00 17.98
CA VAL A 29 25.01 -11.44 16.64
C VAL A 29 23.85 -11.69 15.67
N MET A 30 23.24 -12.87 15.75
CA MET A 30 22.09 -13.24 14.93
C MET A 30 20.85 -12.43 15.30
N LEU A 31 20.58 -12.21 16.59
CA LEU A 31 19.49 -11.34 17.05
C LEU A 31 19.65 -9.90 16.52
N LEU A 32 20.87 -9.36 16.60
CA LEU A 32 21.17 -8.03 16.07
C LEU A 32 21.01 -7.96 14.54
N SER A 33 21.43 -9.01 13.83
CA SER A 33 21.25 -9.05 12.36
C SER A 33 19.78 -9.09 11.96
N ILE A 34 18.93 -9.84 12.67
CA ILE A 34 17.48 -9.87 12.44
C ILE A 34 16.85 -8.50 12.68
N ALA A 35 17.21 -7.85 13.78
CA ALA A 35 16.71 -6.50 14.09
C ALA A 35 17.12 -5.50 13.01
N LEU A 36 18.36 -5.56 12.53
CA LEU A 36 18.86 -4.69 11.46
C LEU A 36 18.12 -4.93 10.15
N VAL A 37 17.89 -6.19 9.77
CA VAL A 37 17.14 -6.55 8.57
C VAL A 37 15.68 -6.09 8.69
N ALA A 38 15.05 -6.23 9.86
CA ALA A 38 13.69 -5.77 10.09
C ALA A 38 13.58 -4.25 9.93
N VAL A 39 14.52 -3.48 10.49
CA VAL A 39 14.56 -2.01 10.31
C VAL A 39 14.80 -1.63 8.85
N ALA A 40 15.71 -2.32 8.17
CA ALA A 40 15.97 -2.09 6.74
C ALA A 40 14.73 -2.39 5.89
N ALA A 41 14.00 -3.47 6.19
CA ALA A 41 12.74 -3.81 5.52
C ALA A 41 11.66 -2.74 5.74
N ILE A 42 11.51 -2.26 6.97
CA ILE A 42 10.57 -1.17 7.28
C ILE A 42 10.94 0.09 6.49
N ALA A 43 12.21 0.48 6.49
CA ALA A 43 12.68 1.65 5.75
C ALA A 43 12.42 1.51 4.23
N PHE A 44 12.65 0.33 3.68
CA PHE A 44 12.40 0.02 2.29
C PHE A 44 10.90 0.09 1.93
N ILE A 45 10.03 -0.47 2.77
CA ILE A 45 8.57 -0.39 2.60
C ILE A 45 8.12 1.07 2.61
N VAL A 46 8.54 1.85 3.61
CA VAL A 46 8.18 3.26 3.73
C VAL A 46 8.67 4.06 2.51
N TRP A 47 9.87 3.76 2.01
CA TRP A 47 10.43 4.46 0.86
C TRP A 47 9.61 4.22 -0.42
N ILE A 48 9.20 2.99 -0.69
CA ILE A 48 8.40 2.66 -1.87
C ILE A 48 6.96 3.14 -1.73
N GLU A 49 6.32 2.95 -0.57
CA GLU A 49 4.94 3.39 -0.34
C GLU A 49 4.76 4.92 -0.42
N ARG A 50 5.81 5.69 -0.08
CA ARG A 50 5.83 7.15 -0.28
C ARG A 50 6.13 7.55 -1.72
N GLY A 51 6.60 6.62 -2.54
CA GLY A 51 6.93 6.85 -3.93
C GLY A 51 5.68 7.17 -4.75
N GLN A 52 5.71 8.32 -5.45
CA GLN A 52 4.62 8.77 -6.31
C GLN A 52 5.17 9.22 -7.66
N ARG A 53 4.54 8.75 -8.74
CA ARG A 53 4.77 9.30 -10.06
C ARG A 53 3.85 10.50 -10.25
N ARG A 54 4.43 11.68 -10.44
CA ARG A 54 3.68 12.92 -10.67
C ARG A 54 3.58 13.16 -12.16
N ILE A 55 2.35 13.12 -12.68
CA ILE A 55 2.05 13.44 -14.08
C ILE A 55 1.64 14.92 -14.12
N THR A 56 2.33 15.71 -14.95
CA THR A 56 2.02 17.13 -15.12
C THR A 56 0.70 17.31 -15.86
N VAL A 57 -0.18 18.10 -15.29
CA VAL A 57 -1.47 18.46 -15.87
C VAL A 57 -1.58 19.98 -15.88
N ASN A 58 -1.83 20.55 -17.04
CA ASN A 58 -1.99 21.99 -17.20
C ASN A 58 -3.47 22.34 -17.33
N TYR A 59 -3.89 23.38 -16.62
CA TYR A 59 -5.22 23.95 -16.77
C TYR A 59 -5.22 25.02 -17.84
N ALA A 60 -6.27 25.06 -18.68
CA ALA A 60 -6.45 26.09 -19.69
C ALA A 60 -6.55 27.46 -19.00
N LYS A 61 -5.93 28.46 -19.61
CA LYS A 61 -6.04 29.86 -19.16
C LYS A 61 -7.51 30.27 -19.22
N ARG A 62 -8.06 30.75 -18.09
CA ARG A 62 -9.40 31.28 -18.01
C ARG A 62 -9.36 32.80 -18.01
N GLN A 63 -10.14 33.43 -18.88
CA GLN A 63 -10.37 34.86 -18.86
C GLN A 63 -11.47 35.16 -17.83
N GLN A 64 -11.13 35.88 -16.77
CA GLN A 64 -12.08 36.31 -15.76
C GLN A 64 -12.21 37.83 -15.86
N GLY A 65 -13.21 38.28 -16.63
CA GLY A 65 -13.38 39.71 -16.97
C GLY A 65 -12.22 40.23 -17.84
N ARG A 66 -11.58 41.33 -17.42
CA ARG A 66 -10.43 41.96 -18.11
C ARG A 66 -9.06 41.39 -17.77
N LYS A 67 -8.98 40.45 -16.80
CA LYS A 67 -7.72 39.81 -16.36
C LYS A 67 -7.62 38.38 -16.89
N MET A 68 -6.51 38.07 -17.56
CA MET A 68 -6.14 36.69 -17.87
C MET A 68 -5.55 36.04 -16.62
N VAL A 69 -6.23 35.04 -16.08
CA VAL A 69 -5.68 34.19 -15.01
C VAL A 69 -4.81 33.13 -15.67
N GLN A 70 -3.53 33.14 -15.34
CA GLN A 70 -2.56 32.19 -15.88
C GLN A 70 -2.92 30.79 -15.40
N GLY A 71 -3.00 29.83 -16.33
CA GLY A 71 -3.29 28.43 -15.97
C GLY A 71 -2.23 27.90 -15.02
N GLN A 72 -2.67 27.36 -13.89
CA GLN A 72 -1.77 26.73 -12.94
C GLN A 72 -1.41 25.32 -13.43
N ALA A 73 -0.10 25.01 -13.46
CA ALA A 73 0.34 23.65 -13.64
C ALA A 73 0.09 22.87 -12.33
N SER A 74 -0.65 21.79 -12.43
CA SER A 74 -0.91 20.87 -11.33
C SER A 74 -0.30 19.50 -11.64
N TYR A 75 -0.23 18.64 -10.65
CA TYR A 75 0.27 17.28 -10.83
C TYR A 75 -0.80 16.28 -10.40
N LEU A 76 -0.97 15.25 -11.22
CA LEU A 76 -1.76 14.08 -10.85
C LEU A 76 -0.82 13.08 -10.16
N PRO A 77 -0.92 12.91 -8.82
CA PRO A 77 -0.06 11.97 -8.11
C PRO A 77 -0.59 10.54 -8.29
N MET A 78 0.24 9.66 -8.83
CA MET A 78 -0.04 8.22 -8.90
C MET A 78 0.94 7.47 -7.99
N LYS A 79 0.41 6.72 -7.02
CA LYS A 79 1.25 5.90 -6.13
C LYS A 79 1.89 4.77 -6.93
N ILE A 80 3.10 4.35 -6.55
CA ILE A 80 3.77 3.19 -7.16
C ILE A 80 2.98 1.92 -6.84
N ASN A 81 2.59 1.76 -5.59
CA ASN A 81 1.71 0.68 -5.15
C ASN A 81 0.26 1.20 -5.04
N GLN A 82 -0.48 1.13 -6.14
CA GLN A 82 -1.88 1.54 -6.20
C GLN A 82 -2.80 0.57 -5.46
N ALA A 83 -2.50 -0.73 -5.55
CA ALA A 83 -3.30 -1.79 -4.96
C ALA A 83 -3.17 -1.89 -3.42
N GLY A 84 -2.14 -1.25 -2.83
CA GLY A 84 -1.88 -1.30 -1.40
C GLY A 84 -1.54 -2.70 -0.90
N VAL A 85 -2.01 -3.06 0.29
CA VAL A 85 -1.74 -4.36 0.93
C VAL A 85 -2.79 -5.44 0.61
N ILE A 86 -3.89 -5.06 -0.03
CA ILE A 86 -5.06 -5.93 -0.26
C ILE A 86 -4.71 -7.18 -1.06
N PRO A 87 -3.93 -7.11 -2.16
CA PRO A 87 -3.54 -8.30 -2.93
C PRO A 87 -2.80 -9.34 -2.09
N ALA A 88 -1.91 -8.90 -1.21
CA ALA A 88 -1.15 -9.79 -0.33
C ALA A 88 -2.05 -10.50 0.69
N ILE A 89 -3.07 -9.81 1.20
CA ILE A 89 -4.06 -10.39 2.13
C ILE A 89 -4.88 -11.46 1.42
N PHE A 90 -5.39 -11.19 0.22
CA PHE A 90 -6.16 -12.18 -0.54
C PHE A 90 -5.31 -13.39 -0.93
N ALA A 91 -4.10 -13.18 -1.41
CA ALA A 91 -3.18 -14.26 -1.77
C ALA A 91 -2.86 -15.16 -0.56
N SER A 92 -2.55 -14.57 0.60
CA SER A 92 -2.29 -15.34 1.82
C SER A 92 -3.52 -16.11 2.31
N SER A 93 -4.69 -15.48 2.27
CA SER A 93 -5.95 -16.12 2.69
C SER A 93 -6.31 -17.30 1.79
N LEU A 94 -6.11 -17.17 0.48
CA LEU A 94 -6.40 -18.24 -0.47
C LEU A 94 -5.46 -19.44 -0.29
N LEU A 95 -4.18 -19.19 0.02
CA LEU A 95 -3.21 -20.26 0.29
C LEU A 95 -3.42 -20.92 1.65
N LEU A 96 -3.98 -20.21 2.63
CA LEU A 96 -4.32 -20.78 3.93
C LEU A 96 -5.54 -21.72 3.86
N PHE A 97 -6.39 -21.56 2.84
CA PHE A 97 -7.62 -22.35 2.72
C PHE A 97 -7.38 -23.86 2.63
N PRO A 98 -6.47 -24.39 1.75
CA PRO A 98 -6.18 -25.82 1.70
C PRO A 98 -5.62 -26.36 3.01
N ALA A 99 -4.75 -25.60 3.69
CA ALA A 99 -4.22 -26.00 4.99
C ALA A 99 -5.31 -26.09 6.07
N SER A 100 -6.24 -25.12 6.09
CA SER A 100 -7.39 -25.16 7.01
C SER A 100 -8.36 -26.28 6.67
N ALA A 101 -8.63 -26.52 5.40
CA ALA A 101 -9.51 -27.60 4.95
C ALA A 101 -8.93 -28.97 5.31
N SER A 102 -7.61 -29.16 5.20
CA SER A 102 -6.96 -30.42 5.61
C SER A 102 -7.08 -30.69 7.12
N THR A 103 -7.09 -29.67 7.98
CA THR A 103 -7.30 -29.85 9.42
C THR A 103 -8.74 -30.23 9.77
N TRP A 104 -9.73 -29.77 8.97
CA TRP A 104 -11.14 -30.06 9.23
C TRP A 104 -11.60 -31.40 8.64
N PHE A 105 -11.13 -31.73 7.45
CA PHE A 105 -11.57 -32.89 6.70
C PHE A 105 -10.51 -34.01 6.60
N GLY A 106 -9.24 -33.70 6.87
CA GLY A 106 -8.13 -34.63 6.65
C GLY A 106 -8.05 -35.83 7.61
N GLN A 107 -8.93 -35.94 8.60
CA GLN A 107 -9.01 -37.11 9.50
C GLN A 107 -9.97 -38.21 8.98
N GLY A 108 -10.64 -37.99 7.84
CA GLY A 108 -11.52 -38.99 7.23
C GLY A 108 -10.79 -39.86 6.20
N GLU A 109 -11.14 -41.11 6.15
CA GLU A 109 -10.68 -42.04 5.10
C GLU A 109 -11.09 -41.51 3.71
N GLY A 110 -10.11 -41.30 2.81
CA GLY A 110 -10.34 -40.80 1.45
C GLY A 110 -9.92 -39.34 1.19
N PHE A 111 -9.43 -38.62 2.17
CA PHE A 111 -8.98 -37.23 2.01
C PHE A 111 -7.43 -37.04 2.06
N GLU A 112 -6.70 -38.15 1.80
CA GLU A 112 -5.22 -38.13 1.81
C GLU A 112 -4.62 -37.13 0.80
N TRP A 113 -5.24 -36.99 -0.37
CA TRP A 113 -4.85 -36.01 -1.39
C TRP A 113 -4.88 -34.56 -0.88
N LEU A 114 -5.80 -34.25 0.03
CA LEU A 114 -5.91 -32.90 0.62
C LEU A 114 -4.72 -32.62 1.57
N GLN A 115 -4.26 -33.63 2.29
CA GLN A 115 -3.05 -33.54 3.14
C GLN A 115 -1.79 -33.35 2.29
N GLU A 116 -1.67 -34.07 1.18
CA GLU A 116 -0.54 -33.90 0.25
C GLU A 116 -0.50 -32.50 -0.34
N ILE A 117 -1.64 -31.94 -0.76
CA ILE A 117 -1.75 -30.57 -1.23
C ILE A 117 -1.38 -29.57 -0.10
N ALA A 118 -1.88 -29.77 1.11
CA ALA A 118 -1.58 -28.91 2.24
C ALA A 118 -0.09 -28.94 2.60
N LEU A 119 0.56 -30.08 2.52
CA LEU A 119 2.00 -30.23 2.73
C LEU A 119 2.82 -29.57 1.61
N ALA A 120 2.39 -29.73 0.34
CA ALA A 120 3.05 -29.11 -0.80
C ALA A 120 2.90 -27.58 -0.81
N LEU A 121 1.81 -27.05 -0.22
CA LEU A 121 1.55 -25.61 -0.04
C LEU A 121 2.03 -25.10 1.34
N GLY A 122 2.80 -25.88 2.07
CA GLY A 122 3.38 -25.47 3.33
C GLY A 122 4.38 -24.32 3.18
N PRO A 123 4.51 -23.46 4.19
CA PRO A 123 5.49 -22.37 4.18
C PRO A 123 6.91 -22.94 4.03
N GLY A 124 7.67 -22.38 3.08
CA GLY A 124 9.03 -22.86 2.76
C GLY A 124 9.12 -23.80 1.57
N GLN A 125 8.02 -24.32 1.04
CA GLN A 125 8.02 -25.13 -0.16
C GLN A 125 8.13 -24.25 -1.44
N PRO A 126 8.86 -24.68 -2.47
CA PRO A 126 9.02 -23.92 -3.69
C PRO A 126 7.68 -23.68 -4.42
N LEU A 127 6.75 -24.62 -4.33
CA LEU A 127 5.41 -24.51 -4.92
C LEU A 127 4.62 -23.36 -4.25
N TYR A 128 4.73 -23.25 -2.92
CA TYR A 128 4.13 -22.14 -2.18
C TYR A 128 4.65 -20.78 -2.68
N VAL A 129 5.97 -20.64 -2.83
CA VAL A 129 6.60 -19.38 -3.27
C VAL A 129 6.12 -18.97 -4.67
N ILE A 130 6.08 -19.92 -5.60
CA ILE A 130 5.63 -19.67 -6.98
C ILE A 130 4.15 -19.27 -7.00
N LEU A 131 3.30 -20.09 -6.37
CA LEU A 131 1.86 -19.84 -6.37
C LEU A 131 1.50 -18.54 -5.65
N PHE A 132 2.16 -18.24 -4.54
CA PHE A 132 1.97 -17.00 -3.80
C PHE A 132 2.36 -15.77 -4.66
N SER A 133 3.50 -15.84 -5.37
CA SER A 133 3.93 -14.78 -6.26
C SER A 133 2.95 -14.54 -7.41
N VAL A 134 2.46 -15.60 -8.03
CA VAL A 134 1.48 -15.53 -9.12
C VAL A 134 0.15 -14.94 -8.61
N LEU A 135 -0.31 -15.36 -7.44
CA LEU A 135 -1.54 -14.84 -6.84
C LEU A 135 -1.42 -13.37 -6.48
N ILE A 136 -0.30 -12.93 -5.89
CA ILE A 136 -0.06 -11.51 -5.60
C ILE A 136 -0.12 -10.70 -6.90
N ALA A 137 0.60 -11.13 -7.95
CA ALA A 137 0.58 -10.45 -9.23
C ALA A 137 -0.83 -10.37 -9.82
N PHE A 138 -1.55 -11.50 -9.84
CA PHE A 138 -2.93 -11.56 -10.33
C PHE A 138 -3.84 -10.59 -9.58
N PHE A 139 -3.83 -10.63 -8.24
CA PHE A 139 -4.67 -9.75 -7.44
C PHE A 139 -4.27 -8.28 -7.53
N CYS A 140 -2.98 -7.96 -7.73
CA CYS A 140 -2.54 -6.59 -7.99
C CYS A 140 -3.16 -6.02 -9.26
N PHE A 141 -3.10 -6.75 -10.35
CA PHE A 141 -3.70 -6.32 -11.61
C PHE A 141 -5.22 -6.25 -11.52
N PHE A 142 -5.83 -7.29 -10.96
CA PHE A 142 -7.28 -7.35 -10.79
C PHE A 142 -7.81 -6.17 -9.95
N TYR A 143 -7.18 -5.91 -8.80
CA TYR A 143 -7.63 -4.85 -7.90
C TYR A 143 -7.37 -3.46 -8.47
N THR A 144 -6.24 -3.25 -9.14
CA THR A 144 -5.94 -1.98 -9.79
C THR A 144 -6.94 -1.68 -10.92
N ALA A 145 -7.27 -2.69 -11.73
CA ALA A 145 -8.26 -2.54 -12.80
C ALA A 145 -9.69 -2.27 -12.26
N LEU A 146 -10.02 -2.83 -11.09
CA LEU A 146 -11.34 -2.60 -10.47
C LEU A 146 -11.45 -1.22 -9.83
N GLN A 147 -10.37 -0.70 -9.26
CA GLN A 147 -10.37 0.55 -8.49
C GLN A 147 -10.21 1.80 -9.37
N PHE A 148 -9.53 1.67 -10.49
CA PHE A 148 -9.21 2.78 -11.36
C PHE A 148 -9.78 2.59 -12.76
N ASP A 149 -10.68 3.49 -13.17
CA ASP A 149 -11.14 3.61 -14.55
C ASP A 149 -10.38 4.76 -15.24
N PRO A 150 -9.43 4.46 -16.16
CA PRO A 150 -8.69 5.48 -16.89
C PRO A 150 -9.59 6.40 -17.73
N LYS A 151 -10.73 5.88 -18.20
CA LYS A 151 -11.68 6.67 -18.99
C LYS A 151 -12.39 7.72 -18.14
N GLU A 152 -12.84 7.33 -16.94
CA GLU A 152 -13.48 8.27 -16.02
C GLU A 152 -12.50 9.38 -15.60
N ILE A 153 -11.24 9.03 -15.28
CA ILE A 153 -10.20 10.01 -14.93
C ILE A 153 -9.96 10.97 -16.09
N SER A 154 -9.84 10.47 -17.32
CA SER A 154 -9.64 11.28 -18.53
C SER A 154 -10.81 12.21 -18.78
N GLU A 155 -12.04 11.74 -18.61
CA GLU A 155 -13.24 12.57 -18.78
C GLU A 155 -13.36 13.64 -17.68
N ASN A 156 -13.03 13.33 -16.44
CA ASN A 156 -13.00 14.30 -15.34
C ASN A 156 -11.95 15.39 -15.58
N LEU A 157 -10.77 15.04 -16.09
CA LEU A 157 -9.76 16.00 -16.51
C LEU A 157 -10.27 16.89 -17.65
N ARG A 158 -10.90 16.31 -18.64
CA ARG A 158 -11.49 17.06 -19.78
C ARG A 158 -12.57 18.01 -19.31
N ARG A 159 -13.48 17.58 -18.43
CA ARG A 159 -14.55 18.43 -17.86
C ARG A 159 -13.98 19.58 -17.03
N SER A 160 -12.87 19.37 -16.34
CA SER A 160 -12.18 20.40 -15.56
C SER A 160 -11.37 21.36 -16.42
N GLY A 161 -11.31 21.16 -17.75
CA GLY A 161 -10.48 21.95 -18.66
C GLY A 161 -8.99 21.73 -18.49
N ALA A 162 -8.61 20.59 -17.88
CA ALA A 162 -7.23 20.18 -17.67
C ALA A 162 -6.77 19.32 -18.86
N TYR A 163 -5.53 19.49 -19.26
CA TYR A 163 -4.93 18.71 -20.33
C TYR A 163 -3.49 18.32 -20.00
N MET A 164 -3.05 17.19 -20.53
CA MET A 164 -1.67 16.77 -20.44
C MET A 164 -0.86 17.39 -21.60
N PRO A 165 0.29 18.00 -21.34
CA PRO A 165 1.12 18.56 -22.41
C PRO A 165 1.55 17.49 -23.39
N GLY A 166 1.24 17.69 -24.66
CA GLY A 166 1.58 16.76 -25.76
C GLY A 166 0.59 15.63 -26.04
N ILE A 167 -0.51 15.52 -25.27
CA ILE A 167 -1.52 14.48 -25.46
C ILE A 167 -2.89 15.13 -25.64
N ARG A 168 -3.67 14.63 -26.61
CA ARG A 168 -5.03 15.15 -26.83
C ARG A 168 -5.95 14.71 -25.70
N PRO A 169 -6.78 15.64 -25.14
CA PRO A 169 -7.74 15.29 -24.12
C PRO A 169 -8.82 14.34 -24.68
N GLY A 170 -9.16 13.30 -23.93
CA GLY A 170 -10.09 12.24 -24.31
C GLY A 170 -9.45 10.86 -24.31
N ASP A 171 -9.78 10.01 -25.28
CA ASP A 171 -9.34 8.60 -25.32
C ASP A 171 -7.81 8.43 -25.29
N GLN A 172 -7.07 9.29 -25.98
CA GLN A 172 -5.60 9.22 -25.94
C GLN A 172 -5.02 9.50 -24.56
N THR A 173 -5.68 10.35 -23.77
CA THR A 173 -5.30 10.59 -22.38
C THR A 173 -5.61 9.36 -21.52
N ALA A 174 -6.74 8.68 -21.76
CA ALA A 174 -7.10 7.44 -21.08
C ALA A 174 -6.07 6.33 -21.38
N ASP A 175 -5.71 6.13 -22.64
CA ASP A 175 -4.72 5.13 -23.06
C ASP A 175 -3.33 5.39 -22.43
N TYR A 176 -2.93 6.66 -22.34
CA TYR A 176 -1.68 7.03 -21.69
C TYR A 176 -1.70 6.73 -20.19
N ILE A 177 -2.80 7.09 -19.50
CA ILE A 177 -2.98 6.82 -18.07
C ILE A 177 -2.97 5.31 -17.82
N ASP A 178 -3.69 4.53 -18.64
CA ASP A 178 -3.73 3.07 -18.55
C ASP A 178 -2.33 2.45 -18.72
N GLY A 179 -1.57 2.89 -19.71
CA GLY A 179 -0.20 2.45 -19.93
C GLY A 179 0.74 2.78 -18.76
N VAL A 180 0.56 3.93 -18.11
CA VAL A 180 1.33 4.30 -16.92
C VAL A 180 0.91 3.45 -15.73
N MET A 181 -0.39 3.25 -15.53
CA MET A 181 -0.93 2.43 -14.43
C MET A 181 -0.46 0.98 -14.54
N THR A 182 -0.53 0.39 -15.70
CA THR A 182 -0.05 -0.98 -15.95
C THR A 182 1.41 -1.14 -15.57
N ARG A 183 2.26 -0.20 -15.99
CA ARG A 183 3.70 -0.22 -15.63
C ARG A 183 3.93 -0.07 -14.13
N LEU A 184 3.18 0.83 -13.47
CA LEU A 184 3.28 1.00 -12.02
C LEU A 184 2.80 -0.25 -11.27
N THR A 185 1.75 -0.92 -11.77
CA THR A 185 1.25 -2.17 -11.18
C THR A 185 2.27 -3.30 -11.29
N VAL A 186 3.01 -3.41 -12.41
CA VAL A 186 4.11 -4.38 -12.53
C VAL A 186 5.17 -4.14 -11.47
N TRP A 187 5.64 -2.90 -11.30
CA TRP A 187 6.63 -2.56 -10.28
C TRP A 187 6.09 -2.75 -8.86
N GLY A 188 4.84 -2.38 -8.62
CA GLY A 188 4.15 -2.56 -7.34
C GLY A 188 3.98 -4.03 -6.98
N SER A 189 3.61 -4.89 -7.92
CA SER A 189 3.49 -6.33 -7.69
C SER A 189 4.85 -6.98 -7.38
N GLY A 190 5.90 -6.62 -8.13
CA GLY A 190 7.26 -7.08 -7.88
C GLY A 190 7.76 -6.69 -6.48
N TYR A 191 7.49 -5.46 -6.07
CA TYR A 191 7.78 -4.98 -4.72
C TYR A 191 7.04 -5.79 -3.64
N LEU A 192 5.71 -6.01 -3.81
CA LEU A 192 4.92 -6.78 -2.86
C LEU A 192 5.42 -8.22 -2.73
N ILE A 193 5.73 -8.87 -3.85
CA ILE A 193 6.30 -10.23 -3.86
C ILE A 193 7.60 -10.25 -3.08
N LEU A 194 8.50 -9.31 -3.33
CA LEU A 194 9.80 -9.24 -2.67
C LEU A 194 9.65 -9.08 -1.14
N VAL A 195 8.81 -8.13 -0.71
CA VAL A 195 8.60 -7.85 0.72
C VAL A 195 7.91 -9.01 1.43
N CYS A 196 6.93 -9.66 0.79
CA CYS A 196 6.19 -10.76 1.40
C CYS A 196 7.02 -12.05 1.48
N LEU A 197 7.91 -12.29 0.52
CA LEU A 197 8.77 -13.48 0.49
C LEU A 197 10.06 -13.31 1.31
N MET A 198 10.52 -12.08 1.54
CA MET A 198 11.77 -11.80 2.26
C MET A 198 11.88 -12.54 3.61
N PRO A 199 10.87 -12.51 4.51
CA PRO A 199 10.95 -13.25 5.77
C PRO A 199 10.98 -14.76 5.60
N GLN A 200 10.34 -15.30 4.57
CA GLN A 200 10.38 -16.73 4.28
C GLN A 200 11.80 -17.18 3.89
N PHE A 201 12.48 -16.40 3.07
CA PHE A 201 13.89 -16.66 2.75
C PHE A 201 14.77 -16.60 4.00
N LEU A 202 14.50 -15.70 4.94
CA LEU A 202 15.24 -15.60 6.20
C LEU A 202 15.00 -16.82 7.10
N ILE A 203 13.75 -17.31 7.17
CA ILE A 203 13.41 -18.51 7.95
C ILE A 203 14.15 -19.73 7.39
N VAL A 204 14.14 -19.90 6.06
CA VAL A 204 14.76 -21.08 5.41
C VAL A 204 16.28 -20.99 5.44
N SER A 205 16.89 -19.81 5.25
CA SER A 205 18.35 -19.67 5.17
C SER A 205 19.02 -19.56 6.52
N ALA A 206 18.38 -18.94 7.51
CA ALA A 206 18.96 -18.65 8.82
C ALA A 206 18.38 -19.52 9.95
N ASN A 207 17.40 -20.38 9.65
CA ASN A 207 16.72 -21.26 10.62
C ASN A 207 16.16 -20.49 11.85
N VAL A 208 15.81 -19.21 11.63
CA VAL A 208 15.33 -18.33 12.70
C VAL A 208 13.82 -18.44 12.76
N PRO A 209 13.22 -18.68 13.93
CA PRO A 209 11.78 -18.62 14.10
C PRO A 209 11.30 -17.16 14.01
N PHE A 210 11.19 -16.65 12.80
CA PHE A 210 10.67 -15.30 12.56
C PHE A 210 9.14 -15.37 12.50
N TYR A 211 8.49 -15.11 13.63
CA TYR A 211 7.02 -15.18 13.73
C TYR A 211 6.27 -14.05 13.06
N LEU A 212 6.96 -13.02 12.58
CA LEU A 212 6.37 -11.92 11.81
C LEU A 212 6.43 -12.26 10.32
N GLY A 213 5.34 -12.81 9.78
CA GLY A 213 5.19 -13.02 8.34
C GLY A 213 5.36 -11.71 7.55
N GLY A 214 5.86 -11.78 6.32
CA GLY A 214 6.08 -10.59 5.48
C GLY A 214 4.83 -9.76 5.24
N THR A 215 3.69 -10.40 5.10
CA THR A 215 2.38 -9.75 5.00
C THR A 215 2.03 -8.98 6.27
N SER A 216 2.31 -9.52 7.45
CA SER A 216 2.01 -8.87 8.73
C SER A 216 2.85 -7.60 8.94
N LEU A 217 4.14 -7.66 8.59
CA LEU A 217 5.03 -6.51 8.68
C LEU A 217 4.61 -5.41 7.70
N LEU A 218 4.28 -5.78 6.46
CA LEU A 218 3.80 -4.85 5.44
C LEU A 218 2.49 -4.17 5.86
N ILE A 219 1.51 -4.93 6.37
CA ILE A 219 0.24 -4.39 6.85
C ILE A 219 0.48 -3.41 8.02
N CYS A 220 1.34 -3.78 8.97
CA CYS A 220 1.65 -2.93 10.11
C CYS A 220 2.23 -1.60 9.68
N VAL A 221 3.22 -1.59 8.79
CA VAL A 221 3.87 -0.37 8.31
C VAL A 221 2.90 0.51 7.52
N VAL A 222 2.14 -0.07 6.59
CA VAL A 222 1.23 0.70 5.73
C VAL A 222 0.09 1.31 6.55
N VAL A 223 -0.50 0.57 7.50
CA VAL A 223 -1.57 1.10 8.36
C VAL A 223 -1.05 2.25 9.24
N VAL A 224 0.16 2.13 9.80
CA VAL A 224 0.77 3.22 10.58
C VAL A 224 1.03 4.45 9.70
N MET A 225 1.49 4.25 8.46
CA MET A 225 1.69 5.35 7.51
C MET A 225 0.38 6.06 7.16
N ASP A 226 -0.69 5.31 6.89
CA ASP A 226 -2.01 5.87 6.58
C ASP A 226 -2.59 6.62 7.79
N PHE A 227 -2.41 6.07 8.99
CA PHE A 227 -2.79 6.75 10.24
C PHE A 227 -2.04 8.07 10.41
N MET A 228 -0.72 8.08 10.20
CA MET A 228 0.09 9.30 10.28
C MET A 228 -0.35 10.34 9.24
N ALA A 229 -0.69 9.91 8.02
CA ALA A 229 -1.20 10.80 6.98
C ALA A 229 -2.54 11.43 7.37
N GLN A 230 -3.46 10.66 7.98
CA GLN A 230 -4.73 11.17 8.48
C GLN A 230 -4.54 12.18 9.62
N VAL A 231 -3.66 11.86 10.58
CA VAL A 231 -3.32 12.79 11.69
C VAL A 231 -2.74 14.09 11.16
N GLN A 232 -1.81 14.03 10.19
CA GLN A 232 -1.23 15.24 9.58
C GLN A 232 -2.29 16.08 8.86
N SER A 233 -3.21 15.45 8.14
CA SER A 233 -4.32 16.14 7.47
C SER A 233 -5.21 16.86 8.48
N HIS A 234 -5.55 16.23 9.58
CA HIS A 234 -6.34 16.84 10.66
C HIS A 234 -5.61 18.00 11.34
N LEU A 235 -4.32 17.85 11.64
CA LEU A 235 -3.52 18.91 12.24
C LEU A 235 -3.41 20.12 11.31
N MET A 236 -3.19 19.92 10.02
CA MET A 236 -3.15 21.02 9.04
C MET A 236 -4.49 21.76 8.99
N SER A 237 -5.62 21.07 8.98
CA SER A 237 -6.95 21.68 9.03
C SER A 237 -7.13 22.57 10.26
N HIS A 238 -6.74 22.09 11.44
CA HIS A 238 -6.80 22.88 12.68
C HIS A 238 -5.86 24.09 12.69
N GLN A 239 -4.66 23.97 12.13
CA GLN A 239 -3.72 25.10 12.03
C GLN A 239 -4.26 26.18 11.10
N TYR A 240 -4.86 25.83 9.97
CA TYR A 240 -5.49 26.80 9.07
C TYR A 240 -6.67 27.52 9.75
N GLU A 241 -7.48 26.82 10.50
CA GLU A 241 -8.60 27.43 11.24
C GLU A 241 -8.10 28.42 12.32
N SER A 242 -7.03 28.07 13.02
CA SER A 242 -6.42 28.95 14.03
C SER A 242 -5.77 30.19 13.41
N LEU A 243 -5.15 30.06 12.23
CA LEU A 243 -4.58 31.18 11.48
C LEU A 243 -5.67 32.11 10.93
N LEU A 244 -6.78 31.56 10.43
CA LEU A 244 -7.95 32.35 10.00
C LEU A 244 -8.58 33.12 11.15
N LYS A 245 -8.68 32.51 12.33
CA LYS A 245 -9.14 33.21 13.56
C LYS A 245 -8.16 34.29 14.01
N LYS A 246 -6.85 34.08 13.92
CA LYS A 246 -5.82 35.08 14.27
C LYS A 246 -5.70 36.21 13.24
N ALA A 247 -5.88 35.92 11.97
CA ALA A 247 -5.80 36.90 10.89
C ALA A 247 -6.95 37.92 10.90
N ASN A 248 -7.90 37.76 11.82
CA ASN A 248 -9.00 38.70 12.08
C ASN A 248 -9.62 39.27 10.79
N LEU A 249 -9.93 38.38 9.84
CA LEU A 249 -10.70 38.70 8.63
C LEU A 249 -12.15 39.01 9.00
N LYS A 250 -12.32 39.79 10.05
CA LYS A 250 -13.53 40.50 10.38
C LYS A 250 -13.59 41.69 9.42
N GLY A 251 -14.39 41.52 8.38
CA GLY A 251 -14.89 42.69 7.67
C GLY A 251 -14.31 42.93 6.30
N TYR A 252 -14.68 42.08 5.35
CA TYR A 252 -15.02 42.58 4.02
C TYR A 252 -16.50 42.26 3.72
N GLY A 253 -17.33 42.44 4.72
CA GLY A 253 -18.79 42.38 4.68
C GLY A 253 -19.39 43.59 5.41
N GLY A 254 -18.73 44.73 5.33
CA GLY A 254 -19.27 46.00 5.75
C GLY A 254 -20.36 46.44 4.75
N ASN A 255 -21.59 46.37 5.19
CA ASN A 255 -22.80 46.85 4.59
C ASN A 255 -22.62 48.27 3.99
N PRO A 256 -22.67 48.49 2.65
CA PRO A 256 -22.60 49.84 2.08
C PRO A 256 -23.99 50.54 2.00
N LEU A 257 -24.97 50.09 2.79
CA LEU A 257 -26.30 50.71 2.80
C LEU A 257 -26.70 51.09 4.24
N GLY A 258 -25.94 51.99 4.83
CA GLY A 258 -26.29 52.61 6.07
C GLY A 258 -25.92 54.10 6.07
N GLY A 259 -26.66 54.92 5.29
CA GLY A 259 -26.40 56.35 5.26
C GLY A 259 -27.29 57.10 4.30
N ARG A 260 -28.53 57.40 4.76
CA ARG A 260 -29.58 58.23 4.22
C ARG A 260 -30.53 57.64 3.25
#